data_e63bf8de98283c2f1e707f67c08b1d07
#
_entry.id   e63bf8de98283c2f1e707f67c08b1d07
#
_cell.length_a   1.000
_cell.length_b   1.000
_cell.length_c   1.000
_cell.angle_alpha   90.00
_cell.angle_beta   90.00
_cell.angle_gamma   90.00
#
_symmetry.space_group_name_H-M   'P 1'
#
loop_
_entity.id
_entity.type
_entity.pdbx_description
1 polymer ?
#
loop_
_entity_poly.entity_id
_entity_poly.type
_entity_poly.pdbx_seq_one_letter_code
_entity_poly.pdbx_strand_id
1 'polypeptide(L)'
;FMNREEKQKLKAEKKQQKAKEKQERKEVRSVYKETKGNKAREIKWGKLDNTAHLFPVIAGEGMTNVYRVAVILKEEIQQELLQQALDMVLPKFSVFNCRLRQGMFWYYFEENGKKSPTVHEEHTYPCRYIDEHRNRSYLFRVTYYGCRINLEVFHSLTDGNGALNFLKELTYQYLRLSHPELGEQYGNRLHKHTSLNTEDSFLQNYKKSRFEKSYKSEKAYILKGSLFPEGKMGIIHGHMSVDAVKRAAKKYDATINEFLVAVFIWAIYQEYLKGMPSKRPVTTSAG
;
A
#
# COMPACT_ATOMS: atom_id res chain seq x y z
N PHE A 1 -44.79 22.25 -10.24
CA PHE A 1 -45.05 22.93 -8.94
C PHE A 1 -45.63 21.90 -7.97
N MET A 2 -44.85 21.57 -6.96
CA MET A 2 -45.22 20.57 -5.91
C MET A 2 -46.32 21.14 -5.02
N ASN A 3 -47.42 20.42 -4.83
CA ASN A 3 -48.60 20.84 -4.05
C ASN A 3 -48.25 20.96 -2.55
N ARG A 4 -49.00 21.76 -1.82
CA ARG A 4 -48.77 22.08 -0.38
C ARG A 4 -48.81 20.82 0.51
N GLU A 5 -49.58 19.83 0.13
CA GLU A 5 -49.67 18.52 0.82
C GLU A 5 -48.44 17.64 0.59
N GLU A 6 -47.88 17.63 -0.64
CA GLU A 6 -46.65 16.92 -0.95
C GLU A 6 -45.45 17.49 -0.20
N LYS A 7 -45.40 18.83 -0.05
CA LYS A 7 -44.35 19.48 0.77
C LYS A 7 -44.46 19.13 2.25
N GLN A 8 -45.68 18.95 2.78
CA GLN A 8 -45.87 18.55 4.16
C GLN A 8 -45.52 17.07 4.39
N LYS A 9 -45.85 16.17 3.45
CA LYS A 9 -45.44 14.76 3.50
C LYS A 9 -43.93 14.61 3.47
N LEU A 10 -43.25 15.31 2.53
CA LEU A 10 -41.80 15.28 2.42
C LEU A 10 -41.08 15.83 3.67
N LYS A 11 -41.67 16.85 4.33
CA LYS A 11 -41.16 17.35 5.61
C LYS A 11 -41.35 16.36 6.76
N ALA A 12 -42.46 15.64 6.78
CA ALA A 12 -42.74 14.62 7.79
C ALA A 12 -41.79 13.42 7.62
N GLU A 13 -41.59 12.94 6.40
CA GLU A 13 -40.64 11.86 6.08
C GLU A 13 -39.20 12.22 6.47
N LYS A 14 -38.74 13.42 6.12
CA LYS A 14 -37.41 13.89 6.52
C LYS A 14 -37.23 14.01 8.03
N LYS A 15 -38.31 14.35 8.73
CA LYS A 15 -38.32 14.42 10.21
C LYS A 15 -38.29 13.03 10.85
N GLN A 16 -38.99 12.07 10.27
CA GLN A 16 -38.95 10.67 10.70
C GLN A 16 -37.60 10.02 10.42
N GLN A 17 -37.00 10.29 9.26
CA GLN A 17 -35.67 9.78 8.90
C GLN A 17 -34.60 10.31 9.85
N LYS A 18 -34.60 11.62 10.15
CA LYS A 18 -33.73 12.21 11.16
C LYS A 18 -33.92 11.67 12.57
N ALA A 19 -35.15 11.32 12.92
CA ALA A 19 -35.45 10.71 14.22
C ALA A 19 -34.92 9.27 14.30
N LYS A 20 -35.07 8.48 13.24
CA LYS A 20 -34.49 7.13 13.12
C LYS A 20 -32.98 7.16 13.21
N GLU A 21 -32.30 8.02 12.43
CA GLU A 21 -30.84 8.19 12.49
C GLU A 21 -30.33 8.61 13.88
N LYS A 22 -31.12 9.44 14.59
CA LYS A 22 -30.79 9.85 15.95
C LYS A 22 -30.97 8.73 16.97
N GLN A 23 -31.89 7.83 16.71
CA GLN A 23 -32.14 6.67 17.56
C GLN A 23 -31.08 5.58 17.34
N GLU A 24 -30.75 5.28 16.09
CA GLU A 24 -29.67 4.39 15.75
C GLU A 24 -28.32 4.88 16.31
N ARG A 25 -28.02 6.19 16.24
CA ARG A 25 -26.84 6.77 16.89
C ARG A 25 -26.87 6.64 18.41
N LYS A 26 -28.02 6.67 19.05
CA LYS A 26 -28.15 6.44 20.51
C LYS A 26 -27.94 4.98 20.86
N GLU A 27 -28.46 4.04 20.07
CA GLU A 27 -28.28 2.61 20.26
C GLU A 27 -26.84 2.19 20.03
N VAL A 28 -26.20 2.67 18.97
CA VAL A 28 -24.76 2.47 18.74
C VAL A 28 -23.93 3.03 19.90
N ARG A 29 -24.34 4.17 20.46
CA ARG A 29 -23.65 4.80 21.60
C ARG A 29 -23.89 4.08 22.94
N SER A 30 -25.05 3.41 23.11
CA SER A 30 -25.34 2.59 24.31
C SER A 30 -24.60 1.26 24.25
N VAL A 31 -24.59 0.58 23.10
CA VAL A 31 -23.77 -0.61 22.84
C VAL A 31 -22.28 -0.31 23.04
N TYR A 32 -21.84 0.88 22.62
CA TYR A 32 -20.45 1.35 22.84
C TYR A 32 -20.13 1.63 24.31
N LYS A 33 -21.15 1.98 25.14
CA LYS A 33 -20.98 2.18 26.58
C LYS A 33 -21.02 0.86 27.36
N GLU A 34 -21.80 -0.11 26.96
CA GLU A 34 -21.88 -1.42 27.59
C GLU A 34 -20.63 -2.27 27.33
N THR A 35 -20.01 -2.14 26.15
CA THR A 35 -18.69 -2.75 25.85
C THR A 35 -17.54 -2.11 26.62
N LYS A 36 -17.71 -0.94 27.25
CA LYS A 36 -16.69 -0.30 28.11
C LYS A 36 -16.52 -0.95 29.50
N GLY A 37 -17.42 -1.85 29.89
CA GLY A 37 -17.31 -2.59 31.17
C GLY A 37 -16.32 -3.75 31.17
N ASN A 38 -15.99 -4.33 30.02
CA ASN A 38 -14.97 -5.36 29.87
C ASN A 38 -13.76 -4.72 29.20
N LYS A 39 -12.63 -4.62 29.93
CA LYS A 39 -11.31 -4.13 29.50
C LYS A 39 -11.25 -3.78 28.01
N ALA A 40 -11.71 -2.59 27.65
CA ALA A 40 -11.65 -2.09 26.29
C ALA A 40 -10.17 -2.07 25.89
N ARG A 41 -9.79 -2.94 24.94
CA ARG A 41 -8.54 -2.76 24.19
C ARG A 41 -8.60 -1.34 23.68
N GLU A 42 -7.67 -0.49 24.09
CA GLU A 42 -7.50 0.83 23.52
C GLU A 42 -7.27 0.62 22.01
N ILE A 43 -8.26 0.97 21.21
CA ILE A 43 -8.14 0.93 19.76
C ILE A 43 -7.09 2.00 19.41
N LYS A 44 -5.89 1.55 19.10
CA LYS A 44 -4.83 2.44 18.66
C LYS A 44 -5.19 2.96 17.27
N TRP A 45 -5.33 4.26 17.16
CA TRP A 45 -5.50 4.95 15.89
C TRP A 45 -4.24 5.77 15.58
N GLY A 46 -3.92 5.89 14.30
CA GLY A 46 -2.78 6.66 13.81
C GLY A 46 -3.22 7.66 12.75
N LYS A 47 -2.57 8.81 12.72
CA LYS A 47 -2.73 9.76 11.62
C LYS A 47 -2.02 9.23 10.39
N LEU A 48 -2.57 9.48 9.20
CA LEU A 48 -1.82 9.36 7.97
C LEU A 48 -0.82 10.53 7.89
N ASP A 49 0.35 10.28 7.29
CA ASP A 49 1.22 11.36 6.88
C ASP A 49 0.60 12.16 5.71
N ASN A 50 1.18 13.31 5.40
CA ASN A 50 0.64 14.17 4.35
C ASN A 50 0.59 13.50 2.97
N THR A 51 1.55 12.65 2.66
CA THR A 51 1.61 11.91 1.40
C THR A 51 0.59 10.77 1.39
N ALA A 52 0.44 10.06 2.50
CA ALA A 52 -0.52 8.97 2.65
C ALA A 52 -1.98 9.44 2.50
N HIS A 53 -2.29 10.70 2.81
CA HIS A 53 -3.62 11.29 2.58
C HIS A 53 -3.99 11.41 1.11
N LEU A 54 -3.03 11.54 0.20
CA LEU A 54 -3.28 11.68 -1.22
C LEU A 54 -3.82 10.38 -1.83
N PHE A 55 -3.25 9.25 -1.46
CA PHE A 55 -3.55 7.96 -2.09
C PHE A 55 -5.02 7.53 -2.00
N PRO A 56 -5.71 7.62 -0.84
CA PRO A 56 -7.12 7.25 -0.78
C PRO A 56 -8.04 8.11 -1.65
N VAL A 57 -7.66 9.37 -1.89
CA VAL A 57 -8.46 10.31 -2.68
C VAL A 57 -8.38 10.01 -4.18
N ILE A 58 -7.20 9.55 -4.65
CA ILE A 58 -6.95 9.31 -6.07
C ILE A 58 -7.04 7.83 -6.45
N ALA A 59 -7.19 6.93 -5.48
CA ALA A 59 -7.23 5.49 -5.74
C ALA A 59 -8.54 5.06 -6.40
N GLY A 60 -8.43 4.16 -7.35
CA GLY A 60 -9.55 3.54 -8.06
C GLY A 60 -9.04 2.42 -8.96
N GLU A 61 -9.91 1.80 -9.74
CA GLU A 61 -9.52 0.70 -10.63
C GLU A 61 -8.52 1.13 -11.72
N GLY A 62 -8.61 2.37 -12.19
CA GLY A 62 -7.67 2.94 -13.18
C GLY A 62 -6.34 3.40 -12.58
N MET A 63 -6.29 3.68 -11.27
CA MET A 63 -5.09 4.09 -10.55
C MET A 63 -5.10 3.47 -9.15
N THR A 64 -4.64 2.25 -9.04
CA THR A 64 -4.82 1.44 -7.82
C THR A 64 -3.95 1.89 -6.65
N ASN A 65 -2.84 2.56 -6.91
CA ASN A 65 -1.81 2.91 -5.91
C ASN A 65 -1.36 1.69 -5.08
N VAL A 66 -1.42 0.52 -5.68
CA VAL A 66 -0.94 -0.75 -5.12
C VAL A 66 0.37 -1.09 -5.79
N TYR A 67 1.36 -1.44 -4.99
CA TYR A 67 2.63 -1.96 -5.48
C TYR A 67 2.87 -3.35 -4.93
N ARG A 68 3.80 -4.09 -5.56
CA ARG A 68 4.14 -5.46 -5.22
C ARG A 68 5.61 -5.57 -4.85
N VAL A 69 5.86 -6.32 -3.79
CA VAL A 69 7.15 -6.95 -3.49
C VAL A 69 6.95 -8.46 -3.47
N ALA A 70 7.95 -9.23 -3.92
CA ALA A 70 7.83 -10.67 -4.00
C ALA A 70 9.14 -11.35 -3.63
N VAL A 71 9.05 -12.60 -3.19
CA VAL A 71 10.19 -13.49 -2.98
C VAL A 71 9.94 -14.79 -3.73
N ILE A 72 10.99 -15.34 -4.34
CA ILE A 72 10.96 -16.63 -5.02
C ILE A 72 11.77 -17.60 -4.17
N LEU A 73 11.15 -18.69 -3.77
CA LEU A 73 11.76 -19.78 -3.02
C LEU A 73 12.19 -20.90 -3.98
N LYS A 74 12.81 -21.94 -3.44
CA LYS A 74 13.23 -23.10 -4.23
C LYS A 74 12.11 -24.13 -4.40
N GLU A 75 11.16 -24.14 -3.49
CA GLU A 75 10.07 -25.11 -3.40
C GLU A 75 8.72 -24.45 -3.60
N GLU A 76 7.73 -25.22 -3.99
CA GLU A 76 6.35 -24.78 -4.13
C GLU A 76 5.75 -24.31 -2.81
N ILE A 77 4.96 -23.27 -2.87
CA ILE A 77 4.35 -22.65 -1.69
C ILE A 77 3.15 -23.48 -1.24
N GLN A 78 3.15 -23.84 0.04
CA GLN A 78 2.03 -24.49 0.72
C GLN A 78 1.12 -23.42 1.32
N GLN A 79 -0.09 -23.31 0.79
CA GLN A 79 -1.06 -22.25 1.16
C GLN A 79 -1.34 -22.21 2.66
N GLU A 80 -1.56 -23.37 3.27
CA GLU A 80 -1.93 -23.49 4.67
C GLU A 80 -0.81 -23.00 5.60
N LEU A 81 0.44 -23.32 5.26
CA LEU A 81 1.61 -22.88 6.03
C LEU A 81 1.84 -21.36 5.84
N LEU A 82 1.59 -20.85 4.63
CA LEU A 82 1.72 -19.41 4.38
C LEU A 82 0.62 -18.62 5.11
N GLN A 83 -0.60 -19.18 5.20
CA GLN A 83 -1.66 -18.58 6.02
C GLN A 83 -1.30 -18.58 7.50
N GLN A 84 -0.79 -19.69 8.03
CA GLN A 84 -0.34 -19.77 9.42
C GLN A 84 0.79 -18.77 9.71
N ALA A 85 1.76 -18.65 8.81
CA ALA A 85 2.83 -17.66 8.94
C ALA A 85 2.27 -16.24 8.98
N LEU A 86 1.31 -15.91 8.11
CA LEU A 86 0.65 -14.61 8.10
C LEU A 86 -0.09 -14.33 9.42
N ASP A 87 -0.81 -15.30 9.94
CA ASP A 87 -1.53 -15.19 11.21
C ASP A 87 -0.60 -14.93 12.40
N MET A 88 0.63 -15.49 12.35
CA MET A 88 1.67 -15.29 13.37
C MET A 88 2.37 -13.93 13.27
N VAL A 89 2.56 -13.43 12.04
CA VAL A 89 3.34 -12.21 11.76
C VAL A 89 2.49 -10.96 11.92
N LEU A 90 1.28 -10.97 11.39
CA LEU A 90 0.43 -9.79 11.29
C LEU A 90 0.21 -9.04 12.63
N PRO A 91 -0.04 -9.73 13.77
CA PRO A 91 -0.22 -9.04 15.06
C PRO A 91 1.01 -8.26 15.54
N LYS A 92 2.20 -8.56 15.01
CA LYS A 92 3.46 -7.93 15.38
C LYS A 92 3.75 -6.67 14.57
N PHE A 93 3.05 -6.49 13.46
CA PHE A 93 3.18 -5.35 12.55
C PHE A 93 1.95 -4.44 12.64
N SER A 94 1.96 -3.52 13.58
CA SER A 94 0.84 -2.61 13.84
C SER A 94 0.42 -1.82 12.60
N VAL A 95 1.38 -1.42 11.76
CA VAL A 95 1.13 -0.72 10.49
C VAL A 95 0.30 -1.58 9.54
N PHE A 96 0.58 -2.89 9.43
CA PHE A 96 -0.18 -3.80 8.59
C PHE A 96 -1.50 -4.22 9.24
N ASN A 97 -1.55 -4.26 10.57
CA ASN A 97 -2.75 -4.65 11.33
C ASN A 97 -3.72 -3.48 11.52
N CYS A 98 -3.93 -2.71 10.48
CA CYS A 98 -4.85 -1.58 10.51
C CYS A 98 -5.79 -1.57 9.31
N ARG A 99 -6.81 -0.74 9.40
CA ARG A 99 -7.77 -0.43 8.35
C ARG A 99 -7.88 1.07 8.15
N LEU A 100 -8.22 1.49 6.96
CA LEU A 100 -8.46 2.89 6.64
C LEU A 100 -9.87 3.28 7.05
N ARG A 101 -10.01 4.43 7.65
CA ARG A 101 -11.30 5.03 8.00
C ARG A 101 -11.39 6.44 7.45
N GLN A 102 -12.56 6.81 7.03
CA GLN A 102 -12.88 8.16 6.64
C GLN A 102 -13.58 8.87 7.78
N GLY A 103 -12.96 9.92 8.30
CA GLY A 103 -13.57 10.87 9.21
C GLY A 103 -14.38 11.92 8.45
N MET A 104 -14.82 12.97 9.15
CA MET A 104 -15.59 14.04 8.53
C MET A 104 -14.79 14.84 7.48
N PHE A 105 -13.47 15.01 7.69
CA PHE A 105 -12.59 15.83 6.87
C PHE A 105 -11.28 15.14 6.45
N TRP A 106 -10.94 13.98 7.05
CA TRP A 106 -9.67 13.29 6.80
C TRP A 106 -9.78 11.78 6.95
N TYR A 107 -8.84 11.07 6.34
CA TYR A 107 -8.63 9.64 6.55
C TYR A 107 -7.73 9.40 7.77
N TYR A 108 -7.93 8.27 8.44
CA TYR A 108 -7.08 7.83 9.56
C TYR A 108 -6.99 6.31 9.60
N PHE A 109 -5.93 5.80 10.19
CA PHE A 109 -5.77 4.38 10.44
C PHE A 109 -6.38 4.01 11.79
N GLU A 110 -7.02 2.87 11.83
CA GLU A 110 -7.59 2.27 13.03
C GLU A 110 -7.16 0.80 13.08
N GLU A 111 -6.82 0.29 14.28
CA GLU A 111 -6.45 -1.12 14.45
C GLU A 111 -7.56 -2.03 13.90
N ASN A 112 -7.18 -3.02 13.09
CA ASN A 112 -8.12 -3.94 12.50
C ASN A 112 -8.23 -5.21 13.37
N GLY A 113 -9.34 -5.34 14.10
CA GLY A 113 -9.58 -6.52 14.96
C GLY A 113 -10.08 -7.76 14.21
N LYS A 114 -10.12 -7.75 12.87
CA LYS A 114 -10.56 -8.90 12.08
C LYS A 114 -9.43 -9.93 11.94
N LYS A 115 -9.80 -11.17 11.56
CA LYS A 115 -8.82 -12.18 11.16
C LYS A 115 -7.98 -11.67 9.99
N SER A 116 -6.73 -12.13 9.88
CA SER A 116 -5.84 -11.83 8.75
C SER A 116 -6.51 -12.06 7.39
N PRO A 117 -6.08 -11.36 6.33
CA PRO A 117 -6.61 -11.62 4.99
C PRO A 117 -6.29 -13.06 4.58
N THR A 118 -7.18 -13.63 3.76
CA THR A 118 -6.99 -15.00 3.28
C THR A 118 -5.91 -15.04 2.21
N VAL A 119 -4.92 -15.92 2.40
CA VAL A 119 -3.93 -16.24 1.37
C VAL A 119 -4.58 -17.10 0.30
N HIS A 120 -4.33 -16.80 -0.96
CA HIS A 120 -4.83 -17.57 -2.10
C HIS A 120 -3.83 -17.58 -3.24
N GLU A 121 -3.99 -18.54 -4.13
CA GLU A 121 -3.22 -18.57 -5.36
C GLU A 121 -3.53 -17.37 -6.25
N GLU A 122 -2.53 -16.89 -6.98
CA GLU A 122 -2.68 -15.77 -7.90
C GLU A 122 -3.34 -16.21 -9.19
N HIS A 123 -4.55 -15.71 -9.46
CA HIS A 123 -5.31 -16.01 -10.67
C HIS A 123 -5.51 -14.81 -11.59
N THR A 124 -4.96 -13.65 -11.23
CA THR A 124 -5.22 -12.40 -11.94
C THR A 124 -3.95 -11.57 -12.07
N TYR A 125 -4.00 -10.49 -12.86
CA TYR A 125 -2.89 -9.57 -13.00
C TYR A 125 -2.51 -8.90 -11.66
N PRO A 126 -1.22 -8.54 -11.48
CA PRO A 126 -0.73 -7.95 -10.24
C PRO A 126 -1.23 -6.51 -10.05
N CYS A 127 -1.07 -6.03 -8.79
CA CYS A 127 -1.34 -4.66 -8.39
C CYS A 127 -2.77 -4.17 -8.67
N ARG A 128 -3.76 -5.08 -8.67
CA ARG A 128 -5.17 -4.70 -8.76
C ARG A 128 -5.59 -3.89 -7.54
N TYR A 129 -6.63 -3.09 -7.71
CA TYR A 129 -7.28 -2.42 -6.61
C TYR A 129 -7.62 -3.38 -5.46
N ILE A 130 -7.36 -2.97 -4.24
CA ILE A 130 -7.67 -3.74 -3.04
C ILE A 130 -9.02 -3.26 -2.51
N ASP A 131 -10.07 -4.03 -2.78
CA ASP A 131 -11.39 -3.80 -2.22
C ASP A 131 -11.37 -4.17 -0.73
N GLU A 132 -11.39 -3.17 0.13
CA GLU A 132 -11.38 -3.37 1.59
C GLU A 132 -12.60 -4.16 2.08
N HIS A 133 -13.74 -4.09 1.44
CA HIS A 133 -14.92 -4.87 1.84
C HIS A 133 -14.71 -6.36 1.64
N ARG A 134 -14.02 -6.75 0.57
CA ARG A 134 -13.71 -8.15 0.26
C ARG A 134 -12.46 -8.67 0.96
N ASN A 135 -11.55 -7.79 1.36
CA ASN A 135 -10.27 -8.12 1.97
C ASN A 135 -10.25 -7.94 3.50
N ARG A 136 -11.39 -8.11 4.19
CA ARG A 136 -11.51 -7.94 5.64
C ARG A 136 -11.02 -6.57 6.14
N SER A 137 -11.11 -5.56 5.31
CA SER A 137 -10.65 -4.18 5.52
C SER A 137 -9.13 -4.00 5.64
N TYR A 138 -8.33 -4.99 5.23
CA TYR A 138 -6.89 -4.84 5.13
C TYR A 138 -6.48 -4.15 3.83
N LEU A 139 -5.43 -3.35 3.90
CA LEU A 139 -4.88 -2.55 2.79
C LEU A 139 -3.71 -3.25 2.09
N PHE A 140 -3.55 -4.54 2.30
CA PHE A 140 -2.57 -5.39 1.65
C PHE A 140 -3.19 -6.76 1.40
N ARG A 141 -2.59 -7.52 0.50
CA ARG A 141 -2.93 -8.93 0.29
C ARG A 141 -1.68 -9.75 0.09
N VAL A 142 -1.75 -11.01 0.47
CA VAL A 142 -0.72 -12.01 0.24
C VAL A 142 -1.28 -13.04 -0.73
N THR A 143 -0.56 -13.29 -1.81
CA THR A 143 -0.86 -14.34 -2.78
C THR A 143 0.38 -15.17 -3.06
N TYR A 144 0.22 -16.33 -3.66
CA TYR A 144 1.36 -17.12 -4.12
C TYR A 144 1.11 -17.63 -5.55
N TYR A 145 2.20 -17.98 -6.23
CA TYR A 145 2.16 -18.65 -7.52
C TYR A 145 3.40 -19.53 -7.67
N GLY A 146 3.20 -20.86 -7.75
CA GLY A 146 4.31 -21.83 -7.71
C GLY A 146 5.21 -21.59 -6.50
N CYS A 147 6.47 -21.25 -6.76
CA CYS A 147 7.48 -20.98 -5.72
C CYS A 147 7.54 -19.53 -5.24
N ARG A 148 6.62 -18.66 -5.68
CA ARG A 148 6.67 -17.23 -5.41
C ARG A 148 5.63 -16.79 -4.41
N ILE A 149 6.03 -16.10 -3.36
CA ILE A 149 5.15 -15.36 -2.44
C ILE A 149 5.09 -13.90 -2.89
N ASN A 150 3.88 -13.38 -3.08
CA ASN A 150 3.63 -11.99 -3.45
C ASN A 150 2.99 -11.26 -2.27
N LEU A 151 3.51 -10.09 -1.96
CA LEU A 151 2.89 -9.12 -1.07
C LEU A 151 2.53 -7.88 -1.89
N GLU A 152 1.26 -7.56 -1.94
CA GLU A 152 0.75 -6.34 -2.57
C GLU A 152 0.21 -5.41 -1.50
N VAL A 153 0.61 -4.15 -1.59
CA VAL A 153 0.36 -3.16 -0.54
C VAL A 153 -0.21 -1.89 -1.16
N PHE A 154 -1.28 -1.38 -0.58
CA PHE A 154 -1.78 -0.05 -0.88
C PHE A 154 -0.80 0.99 -0.33
N HIS A 155 -0.36 1.91 -1.16
CA HIS A 155 0.81 2.76 -0.88
C HIS A 155 0.63 3.72 0.32
N SER A 156 -0.63 3.99 0.74
CA SER A 156 -0.88 4.71 2.00
C SER A 156 -0.39 3.98 3.24
N LEU A 157 -0.27 2.64 3.17
CA LEU A 157 0.05 1.83 4.34
C LEU A 157 1.52 1.93 4.72
N THR A 158 2.40 1.78 3.75
CA THR A 158 3.85 1.84 3.93
C THR A 158 4.59 2.01 2.60
N ASP A 159 5.86 2.32 2.67
CA ASP A 159 6.79 2.35 1.55
C ASP A 159 7.38 0.96 1.22
N GLY A 160 8.26 0.91 0.23
CA GLY A 160 8.91 -0.34 -0.19
C GLY A 160 9.75 -1.00 0.91
N ASN A 161 10.40 -0.23 1.78
CA ASN A 161 11.21 -0.76 2.88
C ASN A 161 10.34 -1.42 3.95
N GLY A 162 9.22 -0.78 4.32
CA GLY A 162 8.26 -1.36 5.25
C GLY A 162 7.65 -2.66 4.72
N ALA A 163 7.29 -2.69 3.43
CA ALA A 163 6.79 -3.90 2.79
C ALA A 163 7.83 -5.02 2.73
N LEU A 164 9.09 -4.70 2.40
CA LEU A 164 10.18 -5.69 2.39
C LEU A 164 10.44 -6.26 3.78
N ASN A 165 10.39 -5.46 4.84
CA ASN A 165 10.54 -5.94 6.20
C ASN A 165 9.42 -6.89 6.60
N PHE A 166 8.18 -6.56 6.24
CA PHE A 166 7.04 -7.46 6.47
C PHE A 166 7.20 -8.77 5.68
N LEU A 167 7.55 -8.69 4.38
CA LEU A 167 7.74 -9.86 3.53
C LEU A 167 8.88 -10.76 4.02
N LYS A 168 9.98 -10.19 4.49
CA LYS A 168 11.10 -10.95 5.06
C LYS A 168 10.66 -11.74 6.30
N GLU A 169 9.93 -11.11 7.21
CA GLU A 169 9.44 -11.79 8.41
C GLU A 169 8.41 -12.86 8.07
N LEU A 170 7.49 -12.56 7.15
CA LEU A 170 6.50 -13.52 6.64
C LEU A 170 7.20 -14.75 6.04
N THR A 171 8.19 -14.52 5.17
CA THR A 171 8.98 -15.59 4.54
C THR A 171 9.75 -16.41 5.58
N TYR A 172 10.34 -15.74 6.56
CA TYR A 172 11.06 -16.43 7.64
C TYR A 172 10.14 -17.34 8.45
N GLN A 173 8.96 -16.85 8.84
CA GLN A 173 8.01 -17.70 9.58
C GLN A 173 7.45 -18.83 8.71
N TYR A 174 7.20 -18.58 7.42
CA TYR A 174 6.81 -19.62 6.48
C TYR A 174 7.86 -20.74 6.39
N LEU A 175 9.13 -20.36 6.19
CA LEU A 175 10.24 -21.32 6.11
C LEU A 175 10.41 -22.12 7.41
N ARG A 176 10.19 -21.52 8.56
CA ARG A 176 10.22 -22.24 9.85
C ARG A 176 9.10 -23.27 9.99
N LEU A 177 7.93 -22.99 9.40
CA LEU A 177 6.81 -23.93 9.41
C LEU A 177 7.01 -25.05 8.39
N SER A 178 7.57 -24.75 7.22
CA SER A 178 7.84 -25.74 6.17
C SER A 178 9.11 -26.57 6.43
N HIS A 179 10.06 -26.02 7.20
CA HIS A 179 11.35 -26.64 7.53
C HIS A 179 11.59 -26.55 9.04
N PRO A 180 10.97 -27.43 9.86
CA PRO A 180 11.11 -27.39 11.32
C PRO A 180 12.56 -27.47 11.83
N GLU A 181 13.42 -28.14 11.08
CA GLU A 181 14.86 -28.27 11.36
C GLU A 181 15.58 -26.91 11.40
N LEU A 182 15.11 -25.91 10.65
CA LEU A 182 15.66 -24.56 10.71
C LEU A 182 15.37 -23.86 12.05
N GLY A 183 14.24 -24.20 12.69
CA GLY A 183 13.87 -23.67 13.98
C GLY A 183 14.81 -24.10 15.11
N GLU A 184 15.34 -25.31 15.04
CA GLU A 184 16.33 -25.83 16.00
C GLU A 184 17.69 -25.17 15.82
N GLN A 185 18.11 -24.91 14.57
CA GLN A 185 19.42 -24.37 14.23
C GLN A 185 19.56 -22.88 14.51
N TYR A 186 18.51 -22.08 14.25
CA TYR A 186 18.56 -20.61 14.31
C TYR A 186 17.83 -20.00 15.52
N GLY A 187 17.16 -20.84 16.31
CA GLY A 187 16.43 -20.41 17.50
C GLY A 187 15.23 -19.51 17.21
N ASN A 188 14.52 -19.12 18.25
CA ASN A 188 13.35 -18.21 18.18
C ASN A 188 13.79 -16.73 18.03
N ARG A 189 14.71 -16.44 17.14
CA ARG A 189 15.10 -15.06 16.82
C ARG A 189 14.02 -14.38 16.00
N LEU A 190 12.94 -14.03 16.64
CA LEU A 190 12.16 -12.87 16.19
C LEU A 190 13.13 -11.69 16.17
N HIS A 191 13.32 -11.10 15.02
CA HIS A 191 14.12 -9.89 14.96
C HIS A 191 13.54 -8.87 15.94
N LYS A 192 14.14 -8.75 17.12
CA LYS A 192 13.80 -7.74 18.14
C LYS A 192 13.95 -6.31 17.62
N HIS A 193 14.42 -6.14 16.40
CA HIS A 193 14.80 -4.88 15.79
C HIS A 193 13.92 -4.43 14.62
N THR A 194 12.77 -5.01 14.41
CA THR A 194 11.73 -4.27 13.71
C THR A 194 11.18 -3.22 14.70
N SER A 195 12.01 -2.24 15.02
CA SER A 195 11.48 -0.97 15.48
C SER A 195 10.66 -0.46 14.30
N LEU A 196 9.39 -0.77 14.32
CA LEU A 196 8.39 -0.11 13.52
C LEU A 196 8.42 1.33 14.00
N ASN A 197 9.30 2.10 13.39
CA ASN A 197 9.31 3.52 13.57
C ASN A 197 8.05 4.01 12.86
N THR A 198 6.95 4.04 13.61
CA THR A 198 5.65 4.57 13.17
C THR A 198 5.66 6.10 13.23
N GLU A 199 6.81 6.69 13.57
CA GLU A 199 6.96 8.13 13.67
C GLU A 199 7.07 8.73 12.26
N ASP A 200 6.29 9.77 12.03
CA ASP A 200 6.33 10.56 10.80
C ASP A 200 7.65 11.31 10.70
N SER A 201 8.57 10.77 9.89
CA SER A 201 9.90 11.37 9.65
C SER A 201 9.80 12.79 9.07
N PHE A 202 8.73 13.10 8.34
CA PHE A 202 8.50 14.44 7.81
C PHE A 202 8.21 15.43 8.93
N LEU A 203 7.35 15.08 9.87
CA LEU A 203 7.05 15.96 11.00
C LEU A 203 8.28 16.17 11.89
N GLN A 204 9.10 15.14 12.11
CA GLN A 204 10.32 15.24 12.91
C GLN A 204 11.39 16.12 12.26
N ASN A 205 11.53 16.05 10.93
CA ASN A 205 12.58 16.75 10.20
C ASN A 205 12.08 18.04 9.52
N TYR A 206 10.78 18.36 9.63
CA TYR A 206 10.21 19.54 9.01
C TYR A 206 10.77 20.83 9.62
N LYS A 207 11.57 21.54 8.85
CA LYS A 207 12.01 22.91 9.17
C LYS A 207 11.17 23.87 8.34
N LYS A 208 10.37 24.70 9.00
CA LYS A 208 9.56 25.72 8.32
C LYS A 208 10.49 26.70 7.59
N SER A 209 10.61 26.52 6.27
CA SER A 209 11.31 27.49 5.43
C SER A 209 10.45 28.73 5.27
N ARG A 210 11.03 29.91 5.49
CA ARG A 210 10.31 31.19 5.37
C ARG A 210 10.03 31.61 3.93
N PHE A 211 10.72 31.05 2.94
CA PHE A 211 10.63 31.45 1.54
C PHE A 211 10.92 30.28 0.59
N GLU A 212 9.98 29.40 0.39
CA GLU A 212 9.98 28.62 -0.84
C GLU A 212 8.96 29.19 -1.79
N LYS A 213 9.45 29.83 -2.87
CA LYS A 213 8.62 30.06 -4.05
C LYS A 213 8.13 28.69 -4.50
N SER A 214 6.80 28.52 -4.64
CA SER A 214 6.25 27.28 -5.17
C SER A 214 6.94 26.97 -6.50
N TYR A 215 7.68 25.88 -6.56
CA TYR A 215 8.30 25.40 -7.78
C TYR A 215 7.20 25.05 -8.77
N LYS A 216 7.05 25.84 -9.82
CA LYS A 216 6.18 25.48 -10.95
C LYS A 216 6.97 24.54 -11.85
N SER A 217 6.72 23.26 -11.73
CA SER A 217 7.28 22.28 -12.66
C SER A 217 6.74 22.53 -14.07
N GLU A 218 7.60 22.49 -15.06
CA GLU A 218 7.19 22.48 -16.46
C GLU A 218 6.41 21.20 -16.79
N LYS A 219 5.49 21.32 -17.76
CA LYS A 219 4.76 20.15 -18.24
C LYS A 219 5.72 19.16 -18.91
N ALA A 220 5.84 17.98 -18.36
CA ALA A 220 6.70 16.91 -18.88
C ALA A 220 6.24 16.42 -20.28
N TYR A 221 7.18 15.82 -20.99
CA TYR A 221 6.89 15.06 -22.21
C TYR A 221 6.03 13.83 -21.84
N ILE A 222 4.93 13.65 -22.54
CA ILE A 222 4.04 12.50 -22.31
C ILE A 222 4.34 11.45 -23.37
N LEU A 223 4.76 10.26 -22.94
CA LEU A 223 4.96 9.12 -23.82
C LEU A 223 3.61 8.75 -24.48
N LYS A 224 3.65 8.56 -25.80
CA LYS A 224 2.52 8.12 -26.60
C LYS A 224 2.68 6.63 -26.91
N GLY A 225 1.57 5.92 -26.95
CA GLY A 225 1.57 4.51 -27.29
C GLY A 225 0.17 3.92 -27.21
N SER A 226 0.02 2.68 -27.66
CA SER A 226 -1.21 1.92 -27.48
C SER A 226 -1.28 1.44 -26.02
N LEU A 227 -2.37 1.73 -25.36
CA LEU A 227 -2.62 1.25 -23.99
C LEU A 227 -3.26 -0.14 -24.05
N PHE A 228 -2.98 -0.96 -23.06
CA PHE A 228 -3.77 -2.17 -22.83
C PHE A 228 -5.21 -1.79 -22.46
N PRO A 229 -6.19 -2.67 -22.74
CA PRO A 229 -7.53 -2.49 -22.20
C PRO A 229 -7.51 -2.32 -20.67
N GLU A 230 -8.52 -1.62 -20.16
CA GLU A 230 -8.69 -1.43 -18.72
C GLU A 230 -8.61 -2.78 -17.97
N GLY A 231 -7.92 -2.79 -16.85
CA GLY A 231 -7.71 -3.98 -16.05
C GLY A 231 -6.66 -4.96 -16.62
N LYS A 232 -5.87 -4.58 -17.62
CA LYS A 232 -4.73 -5.39 -18.10
C LYS A 232 -3.41 -4.65 -17.86
N MET A 233 -2.39 -5.42 -17.50
CA MET A 233 -1.03 -4.94 -17.26
C MET A 233 -0.04 -5.86 -17.98
N GLY A 234 0.93 -5.28 -18.68
CA GLY A 234 2.10 -5.98 -19.22
C GLY A 234 3.29 -5.82 -18.26
N ILE A 235 4.03 -6.89 -18.03
CA ILE A 235 5.24 -6.87 -17.20
C ILE A 235 6.39 -7.44 -18.01
N ILE A 236 7.51 -6.73 -17.99
CA ILE A 236 8.77 -7.17 -18.60
C ILE A 236 9.81 -7.31 -17.50
N HIS A 237 10.43 -8.47 -17.39
CA HIS A 237 11.52 -8.73 -16.46
C HIS A 237 12.85 -8.68 -17.18
N GLY A 238 13.80 -7.91 -16.64
CA GLY A 238 15.19 -7.88 -17.10
C GLY A 238 16.11 -8.29 -15.95
N HIS A 239 17.07 -9.16 -16.26
CA HIS A 239 18.11 -9.58 -15.31
C HIS A 239 19.48 -9.13 -15.80
N MET A 240 20.23 -8.49 -14.92
CA MET A 240 21.59 -8.07 -15.23
C MET A 240 22.51 -8.19 -14.01
N SER A 241 23.78 -8.41 -14.27
CA SER A 241 24.78 -8.50 -13.21
C SER A 241 24.97 -7.14 -12.54
N VAL A 242 24.83 -7.10 -11.22
CA VAL A 242 25.08 -5.90 -10.42
C VAL A 242 26.51 -5.39 -10.63
N ASP A 243 27.51 -6.29 -10.70
CA ASP A 243 28.91 -5.90 -10.92
C ASP A 243 29.12 -5.31 -12.31
N ALA A 244 28.44 -5.83 -13.33
CA ALA A 244 28.51 -5.27 -14.68
C ALA A 244 27.92 -3.85 -14.72
N VAL A 245 26.74 -3.65 -14.13
CA VAL A 245 26.11 -2.32 -14.05
C VAL A 245 26.95 -1.36 -13.24
N LYS A 246 27.51 -1.80 -12.11
CA LYS A 246 28.40 -0.99 -11.26
C LYS A 246 29.66 -0.56 -12.02
N ARG A 247 30.28 -1.47 -12.78
CA ARG A 247 31.43 -1.12 -13.61
C ARG A 247 31.08 -0.13 -14.73
N ALA A 248 29.89 -0.31 -15.34
CA ALA A 248 29.42 0.62 -16.36
C ALA A 248 29.17 2.03 -15.79
N ALA A 249 28.50 2.12 -14.65
CA ALA A 249 28.22 3.39 -13.98
C ALA A 249 29.51 4.14 -13.59
N LYS A 250 30.50 3.41 -13.07
CA LYS A 250 31.80 3.99 -12.70
C LYS A 250 32.58 4.63 -13.88
N LYS A 251 32.33 4.19 -15.12
CA LYS A 251 32.96 4.84 -16.30
C LYS A 251 32.46 6.29 -16.48
N TYR A 252 31.32 6.63 -15.90
CA TYR A 252 30.73 7.95 -15.97
C TYR A 252 30.73 8.67 -14.61
N ASP A 253 31.50 8.16 -13.65
CA ASP A 253 31.57 8.67 -12.27
C ASP A 253 30.16 8.78 -11.62
N ALA A 254 29.28 7.84 -11.95
CA ALA A 254 27.89 7.82 -11.53
C ALA A 254 27.60 6.66 -10.57
N THR A 255 26.58 6.84 -9.72
CA THR A 255 25.99 5.74 -8.96
C THR A 255 25.17 4.82 -9.89
N ILE A 256 24.86 3.61 -9.45
CA ILE A 256 24.02 2.68 -10.22
C ILE A 256 22.66 3.33 -10.54
N ASN A 257 22.06 4.03 -9.58
CA ASN A 257 20.78 4.68 -9.78
C ASN A 257 20.83 5.79 -10.83
N GLU A 258 21.80 6.69 -10.72
CA GLU A 258 22.00 7.76 -11.71
C GLU A 258 22.25 7.21 -13.10
N PHE A 259 23.06 6.15 -13.20
CA PHE A 259 23.34 5.49 -14.46
C PHE A 259 22.07 4.89 -15.09
N LEU A 260 21.26 4.15 -14.31
CA LEU A 260 20.04 3.54 -14.82
C LEU A 260 18.98 4.58 -15.20
N VAL A 261 18.86 5.66 -14.44
CA VAL A 261 17.99 6.79 -14.77
C VAL A 261 18.44 7.45 -16.07
N ALA A 262 19.74 7.70 -16.23
CA ALA A 262 20.28 8.29 -17.46
C ALA A 262 20.03 7.38 -18.68
N VAL A 263 20.25 6.07 -18.54
CA VAL A 263 19.97 5.09 -19.60
C VAL A 263 18.48 5.07 -19.96
N PHE A 264 17.59 5.16 -18.97
CA PHE A 264 16.17 5.22 -19.21
C PHE A 264 15.74 6.49 -19.98
N ILE A 265 16.26 7.65 -19.59
CA ILE A 265 16.02 8.92 -20.31
C ILE A 265 16.60 8.84 -21.74
N TRP A 266 17.79 8.25 -21.88
CA TRP A 266 18.40 8.03 -23.18
C TRP A 266 17.53 7.15 -24.09
N ALA A 267 16.97 6.05 -23.55
CA ALA A 267 16.08 5.19 -24.31
C ALA A 267 14.83 5.94 -24.78
N ILE A 268 14.22 6.78 -23.94
CA ILE A 268 13.10 7.64 -24.33
C ILE A 268 13.51 8.59 -25.44
N TYR A 269 14.67 9.21 -25.33
CA TYR A 269 15.19 10.13 -26.35
C TYR A 269 15.38 9.44 -27.70
N GLN A 270 15.94 8.23 -27.71
CA GLN A 270 16.16 7.49 -28.95
C GLN A 270 14.85 6.94 -29.55
N GLU A 271 14.02 6.29 -28.74
CA GLU A 271 12.86 5.55 -29.23
C GLU A 271 11.64 6.45 -29.51
N TYR A 272 11.40 7.42 -28.68
CA TYR A 272 10.20 8.27 -28.79
C TYR A 272 10.48 9.62 -29.44
N LEU A 273 11.60 10.23 -29.14
CA LEU A 273 11.97 11.53 -29.72
C LEU A 273 12.80 11.38 -31.00
N LYS A 274 13.25 10.16 -31.34
CA LYS A 274 14.06 9.88 -32.54
C LYS A 274 15.31 10.77 -32.63
N GLY A 275 15.92 11.05 -31.48
CA GLY A 275 17.08 11.93 -31.39
C GLY A 275 16.79 13.42 -31.57
N MET A 276 15.53 13.83 -31.69
CA MET A 276 15.16 15.24 -31.88
C MET A 276 14.87 15.92 -30.53
N PRO A 277 15.18 17.22 -30.40
CA PRO A 277 14.89 17.96 -29.17
C PRO A 277 13.38 18.07 -28.94
N SER A 278 12.95 17.89 -27.71
CA SER A 278 11.57 18.08 -27.28
C SER A 278 11.34 19.50 -26.73
N LYS A 279 10.19 20.10 -27.03
CA LYS A 279 9.73 21.36 -26.41
C LYS A 279 9.38 21.19 -24.92
N ARG A 280 9.23 19.96 -24.46
CA ARG A 280 8.91 19.63 -23.05
C ARG A 280 10.01 18.78 -22.46
N PRO A 281 10.40 19.01 -21.21
CA PRO A 281 11.44 18.20 -20.56
C PRO A 281 10.99 16.74 -20.43
N VAL A 282 11.92 15.83 -20.61
CA VAL A 282 11.75 14.44 -20.20
C VAL A 282 12.10 14.39 -18.72
N THR A 283 11.13 14.05 -17.89
CA THR A 283 11.32 13.94 -16.44
C THR A 283 11.07 12.52 -15.99
N THR A 284 11.82 12.09 -15.00
CA THR A 284 11.65 10.81 -14.32
C THR A 284 11.71 11.05 -12.82
N SER A 285 11.03 10.21 -12.05
CA SER A 285 11.13 10.15 -10.60
C SER A 285 11.86 8.89 -10.22
N ALA A 286 12.88 9.01 -9.39
CA ALA A 286 13.62 7.90 -8.81
C ALA A 286 13.55 8.05 -7.28
N GLY A 287 13.00 7.01 -6.60
CA GLY A 287 12.89 6.94 -5.15
C GLY A 287 14.00 6.12 -4.52
#